data_fc142fe66af397e302aff0e11f1d7fd3
#
_entry.id   fc142fe66af397e302aff0e11f1d7fd3
#
_cell.length_a   1.000
_cell.length_b   1.000
_cell.length_c   1.000
_cell.angle_alpha   90.00
_cell.angle_beta   90.00
_cell.angle_gamma   90.00
#
_symmetry.space_group_name_H-M   'P 1'
#
loop_
_entity.id
_entity.type
_entity.pdbx_description
1 polymer ?
#
loop_
_entity_poly.entity_id
_entity_poly.type
_entity_poly.pdbx_seq_one_letter_code
_entity_poly.pdbx_strand_id
1 'polypeptide(L)'
;MATAFSFPPAVPRRPASEPVAQLNWITNTYEFPAIEPEQLTLEFPPPPEETFDSEYVTLLATENGAQLFVSGFGLSLGKKSERVVVKHKGKACAEVPFLKLQEIVVGSRGVSLSTDLLDAACERGLRIAFLTGSGKPYALLTSPYLTATVETRKAQFAALDSEVGVTIARTLVAGKLRNQEKLLRYFSRTRDGERLTGLLKAAQAIRVLRKKALAVEGASTMAVRGTLMGLEGVAGRMYWEQWANILPDTLEFDGRKHLGPADGVNASLNYGYGILTSHVWGAVMNAGLEPFAGFLHTDRSGKPSLALDLVEEFRQPVVDRAIFGWLARGGRPRVEQGSGLLDGASREEVAARVLARLNNTEHHRGKSHQVRSIIQMQARTCAAAVRGFRTYRPFPFTW
;
A
#
# COMPACT_ATOMS: atom_id res chain seq x y z
N MET A 1 -41.66 -24.15 -23.49
CA MET A 1 -41.94 -22.71 -23.63
C MET A 1 -40.60 -22.01 -23.54
N ALA A 2 -40.10 -21.57 -24.70
CA ALA A 2 -38.81 -20.84 -24.77
C ALA A 2 -39.12 -19.35 -24.69
N THR A 3 -38.64 -18.67 -23.66
CA THR A 3 -38.71 -17.23 -23.53
C THR A 3 -37.62 -16.57 -24.38
N ALA A 4 -38.02 -15.85 -25.41
CA ALA A 4 -37.15 -15.10 -26.27
C ALA A 4 -36.51 -13.93 -25.49
N PHE A 5 -35.18 -13.84 -25.49
CA PHE A 5 -34.46 -12.66 -25.05
C PHE A 5 -34.63 -11.56 -26.11
N SER A 6 -35.25 -10.45 -25.73
CA SER A 6 -35.31 -9.26 -26.57
C SER A 6 -34.02 -8.45 -26.39
N PHE A 7 -33.35 -8.13 -27.52
CA PHE A 7 -32.20 -7.23 -27.52
C PHE A 7 -32.65 -5.78 -27.23
N PRO A 8 -31.81 -4.99 -26.52
CA PRO A 8 -32.10 -3.58 -26.31
C PRO A 8 -32.12 -2.80 -27.64
N PRO A 9 -32.86 -1.68 -27.71
CA PRO A 9 -33.01 -0.91 -28.94
C PRO A 9 -31.67 -0.32 -29.42
N ALA A 10 -31.55 -0.21 -30.72
CA ALA A 10 -30.35 0.26 -31.42
C ALA A 10 -29.85 1.63 -30.89
N VAL A 11 -28.53 1.71 -30.71
CA VAL A 11 -27.80 2.96 -30.38
C VAL A 11 -28.21 4.08 -31.35
N PRO A 12 -28.55 5.29 -30.89
CA PRO A 12 -28.91 6.39 -31.76
C PRO A 12 -27.76 6.73 -32.74
N ARG A 13 -28.11 6.92 -34.01
CA ARG A 13 -27.14 7.33 -35.03
C ARG A 13 -26.56 8.70 -34.66
N ARG A 14 -25.22 8.81 -34.71
CA ARG A 14 -24.50 10.08 -34.54
C ARG A 14 -25.03 11.16 -35.51
N PRO A 15 -25.12 12.41 -35.08
CA PRO A 15 -25.43 13.51 -35.99
C PRO A 15 -24.35 13.65 -37.07
N ALA A 16 -24.78 14.01 -38.30
CA ALA A 16 -23.99 14.03 -39.53
C ALA A 16 -22.88 15.11 -39.62
N SER A 17 -22.47 15.73 -38.51
CA SER A 17 -21.54 16.87 -38.48
C SER A 17 -20.24 16.65 -37.70
N GLU A 18 -19.96 15.43 -37.21
CA GLU A 18 -18.68 15.18 -36.56
C GLU A 18 -17.58 14.88 -37.58
N PRO A 19 -16.40 15.53 -37.49
CA PRO A 19 -15.28 15.23 -38.36
C PRO A 19 -14.79 13.80 -38.14
N VAL A 20 -14.83 13.02 -39.22
CA VAL A 20 -14.39 11.62 -39.19
C VAL A 20 -12.91 11.55 -39.55
N ALA A 21 -12.13 10.85 -38.74
CA ALA A 21 -10.73 10.58 -39.08
C ALA A 21 -10.62 9.82 -40.39
N GLN A 22 -9.74 10.26 -41.29
CA GLN A 22 -9.44 9.58 -42.53
C GLN A 22 -8.16 8.78 -42.42
N LEU A 23 -8.17 7.53 -42.90
CA LEU A 23 -6.98 6.69 -42.94
C LEU A 23 -6.07 7.09 -44.08
N ASN A 24 -4.86 7.51 -43.78
CA ASN A 24 -3.82 7.71 -44.75
C ASN A 24 -3.19 6.35 -45.08
N TRP A 25 -3.48 5.83 -46.30
CA TRP A 25 -3.03 4.52 -46.77
C TRP A 25 -1.52 4.41 -47.01
N ILE A 26 -0.84 5.55 -47.16
CA ILE A 26 0.62 5.58 -47.39
C ILE A 26 1.38 5.42 -46.08
N THR A 27 0.90 6.09 -45.01
CA THR A 27 1.57 6.08 -43.69
C THR A 27 0.94 5.08 -42.70
N ASN A 28 -0.21 4.50 -43.05
CA ASN A 28 -1.03 3.65 -42.18
C ASN A 28 -1.41 4.32 -40.83
N THR A 29 -1.63 5.63 -40.86
CA THR A 29 -2.04 6.46 -39.74
C THR A 29 -3.40 7.10 -39.97
N TYR A 30 -4.17 7.32 -38.89
CA TYR A 30 -5.41 8.08 -38.97
C TYR A 30 -5.09 9.58 -38.85
N GLU A 31 -5.48 10.35 -39.86
CA GLU A 31 -5.37 11.81 -39.86
C GLU A 31 -6.70 12.41 -39.42
N PHE A 32 -6.66 13.24 -38.40
CA PHE A 32 -7.80 14.00 -37.90
C PHE A 32 -7.77 15.38 -38.59
N PRO A 33 -8.90 15.92 -39.05
CA PRO A 33 -8.94 17.28 -39.54
C PRO A 33 -8.49 18.27 -38.48
N ALA A 34 -7.66 19.23 -38.87
CA ALA A 34 -7.18 20.28 -37.96
C ALA A 34 -8.40 21.07 -37.42
N ILE A 35 -8.57 21.08 -36.12
CA ILE A 35 -9.59 21.90 -35.46
C ILE A 35 -8.96 23.25 -35.20
N GLU A 36 -9.55 24.31 -35.72
CA GLU A 36 -9.10 25.69 -35.50
C GLU A 36 -9.17 26.02 -34.00
N PRO A 37 -8.10 26.61 -33.37
CA PRO A 37 -8.02 26.85 -31.95
C PRO A 37 -9.15 27.71 -31.37
N GLU A 38 -9.78 28.54 -32.16
CA GLU A 38 -10.87 29.44 -31.73
C GLU A 38 -12.21 28.74 -31.44
N GLN A 39 -12.36 27.46 -31.81
CA GLN A 39 -13.59 26.69 -31.57
C GLN A 39 -13.55 25.88 -30.25
N LEU A 40 -12.49 25.95 -29.49
CA LEU A 40 -12.25 25.14 -28.27
C LEU A 40 -12.39 25.91 -26.93
N THR A 41 -13.01 27.08 -26.93
CA THR A 41 -13.39 27.73 -25.66
C THR A 41 -14.66 27.09 -25.09
N LEU A 42 -14.51 25.86 -24.60
CA LEU A 42 -15.46 25.29 -23.64
C LEU A 42 -15.22 25.99 -22.29
N GLU A 43 -16.04 26.98 -21.99
CA GLU A 43 -16.13 27.49 -20.61
C GLU A 43 -16.68 26.40 -19.73
N PHE A 44 -15.78 25.67 -19.08
CA PHE A 44 -16.19 24.78 -18.00
C PHE A 44 -16.53 25.64 -16.77
N PRO A 45 -17.70 25.46 -16.15
CA PRO A 45 -17.97 26.12 -14.87
C PRO A 45 -16.84 25.74 -13.90
N PRO A 46 -16.40 26.68 -13.04
CA PRO A 46 -15.37 26.39 -12.06
C PRO A 46 -15.79 25.14 -11.27
N PRO A 47 -14.87 24.22 -10.97
CA PRO A 47 -15.21 23.03 -10.21
C PRO A 47 -15.82 23.47 -8.88
N PRO A 48 -16.96 22.90 -8.46
CA PRO A 48 -17.58 23.24 -7.19
C PRO A 48 -16.57 23.08 -6.06
N GLU A 49 -16.53 24.02 -5.13
CA GLU A 49 -15.66 24.01 -3.96
C GLU A 49 -15.77 22.66 -3.24
N GLU A 50 -14.63 22.10 -2.86
CA GLU A 50 -14.59 20.85 -2.09
C GLU A 50 -14.99 21.16 -0.66
N THR A 51 -16.11 20.61 -0.20
CA THR A 51 -16.56 20.72 1.18
C THR A 51 -16.08 19.53 1.99
N PHE A 52 -15.36 19.76 3.06
CA PHE A 52 -14.89 18.72 3.97
C PHE A 52 -15.32 19.03 5.40
N ASP A 53 -15.91 18.04 6.05
CA ASP A 53 -15.98 17.94 7.50
C ASP A 53 -14.83 17.03 7.95
N SER A 54 -13.84 17.61 8.62
CA SER A 54 -12.58 16.96 8.98
C SER A 54 -12.72 15.85 10.02
N GLU A 55 -13.87 15.74 10.72
CA GLU A 55 -14.05 14.74 11.79
C GLU A 55 -14.08 13.29 11.26
N TYR A 56 -14.61 13.05 10.05
CA TYR A 56 -14.83 11.69 9.51
C TYR A 56 -14.05 11.40 8.24
N VAL A 57 -13.49 12.43 7.62
CA VAL A 57 -12.94 12.36 6.28
C VAL A 57 -11.60 13.07 6.22
N THR A 58 -10.56 12.35 5.78
CA THR A 58 -9.26 12.94 5.48
C THR A 58 -8.96 12.73 4.00
N LEU A 59 -8.75 13.83 3.28
CA LEU A 59 -8.29 13.81 1.91
C LEU A 59 -6.79 14.09 1.88
N LEU A 60 -6.02 13.14 1.38
CA LEU A 60 -4.58 13.27 1.26
C LEU A 60 -4.24 13.48 -0.22
N ALA A 61 -3.79 14.68 -0.54
CA ALA A 61 -3.31 15.02 -1.87
C ALA A 61 -2.08 14.18 -2.24
N THR A 62 -1.99 13.79 -3.51
CA THR A 62 -0.89 13.01 -4.09
C THR A 62 -0.46 13.65 -5.40
N GLU A 63 0.72 13.31 -5.92
CA GLU A 63 1.20 13.84 -7.22
C GLU A 63 0.23 13.58 -8.39
N ASN A 64 -0.55 12.49 -8.32
CA ASN A 64 -1.44 12.07 -9.40
C ASN A 64 -2.91 11.95 -8.95
N GLY A 65 -3.31 12.65 -7.88
CA GLY A 65 -4.67 12.59 -7.35
C GLY A 65 -4.73 12.65 -5.83
N ALA A 66 -5.70 11.98 -5.21
CA ALA A 66 -5.89 11.97 -3.77
C ALA A 66 -6.27 10.58 -3.25
N GLN A 67 -6.00 10.33 -1.97
CA GLN A 67 -6.58 9.24 -1.19
C GLN A 67 -7.66 9.79 -0.28
N LEU A 68 -8.81 9.13 -0.29
CA LEU A 68 -9.91 9.41 0.61
C LEU A 68 -9.87 8.42 1.76
N PHE A 69 -9.51 8.86 2.94
CA PHE A 69 -9.61 8.07 4.17
C PHE A 69 -10.90 8.41 4.89
N VAL A 70 -11.71 7.40 5.20
CA VAL A 70 -13.01 7.54 5.85
C VAL A 70 -13.04 6.70 7.11
N SER A 71 -13.28 7.32 8.26
CA SER A 71 -13.35 6.64 9.55
C SER A 71 -14.44 7.25 10.41
N GLY A 72 -15.27 6.40 11.01
CA GLY A 72 -16.37 6.81 11.91
C GLY A 72 -17.56 5.87 11.80
N PHE A 73 -18.48 5.99 12.73
CA PHE A 73 -19.71 5.19 12.76
C PHE A 73 -20.88 5.92 12.10
N GLY A 74 -21.75 5.17 11.38
CA GLY A 74 -22.93 5.73 10.75
C GLY A 74 -22.65 6.53 9.47
N LEU A 75 -21.51 6.28 8.85
CA LEU A 75 -21.13 6.87 7.57
C LEU A 75 -21.71 6.07 6.40
N SER A 76 -22.01 6.77 5.32
CA SER A 76 -22.37 6.15 4.05
C SER A 76 -21.63 6.82 2.89
N LEU A 77 -21.10 6.02 2.00
CA LEU A 77 -20.46 6.44 0.78
C LEU A 77 -21.35 6.13 -0.42
N GLY A 78 -21.53 7.11 -1.29
CA GLY A 78 -22.34 6.97 -2.48
C GLY A 78 -21.75 7.72 -3.66
N LYS A 79 -22.39 7.52 -4.83
CA LYS A 79 -22.10 8.27 -6.05
C LYS A 79 -23.14 9.37 -6.25
N LYS A 80 -22.70 10.55 -6.67
CA LYS A 80 -23.53 11.63 -7.18
C LYS A 80 -22.82 12.22 -8.39
N SER A 81 -23.37 12.00 -9.57
CA SER A 81 -22.67 12.33 -10.83
C SER A 81 -21.25 11.72 -10.87
N GLU A 82 -20.22 12.50 -11.15
CA GLU A 82 -18.82 12.10 -11.19
C GLU A 82 -18.08 12.33 -9.86
N ARG A 83 -18.79 12.18 -8.73
CA ARG A 83 -18.23 12.43 -7.39
C ARG A 83 -18.56 11.30 -6.42
N VAL A 84 -17.64 11.01 -5.54
CA VAL A 84 -17.87 10.24 -4.31
C VAL A 84 -18.45 11.19 -3.28
N VAL A 85 -19.57 10.83 -2.68
CA VAL A 85 -20.19 11.59 -1.59
C VAL A 85 -20.12 10.78 -0.32
N VAL A 86 -19.53 11.35 0.71
CA VAL A 86 -19.56 10.81 2.07
C VAL A 86 -20.66 11.51 2.87
N LYS A 87 -21.49 10.74 3.53
CA LYS A 87 -22.57 11.26 4.38
C LYS A 87 -22.44 10.69 5.78
N HIS A 88 -22.69 11.53 6.79
CA HIS A 88 -22.87 11.14 8.17
C HIS A 88 -24.32 11.39 8.57
N LYS A 89 -25.03 10.35 9.03
CA LYS A 89 -26.47 10.45 9.39
C LYS A 89 -27.32 11.16 8.32
N GLY A 90 -27.06 10.86 7.06
CA GLY A 90 -27.80 11.40 5.90
C GLY A 90 -27.33 12.77 5.40
N LYS A 91 -26.52 13.52 6.15
CA LYS A 91 -25.96 14.81 5.71
C LYS A 91 -24.62 14.59 5.01
N ALA A 92 -24.39 15.25 3.87
CA ALA A 92 -23.12 15.20 3.17
C ALA A 92 -22.06 15.94 4.00
N CYS A 93 -20.94 15.26 4.27
CA CYS A 93 -19.76 15.81 4.94
C CYS A 93 -18.54 15.91 4.01
N ALA A 94 -18.55 15.22 2.88
CA ALA A 94 -17.53 15.40 1.84
C ALA A 94 -18.07 15.03 0.45
N GLU A 95 -17.62 15.75 -0.57
CA GLU A 95 -17.83 15.43 -1.98
C GLU A 95 -16.49 15.51 -2.74
N VAL A 96 -16.02 14.39 -3.31
CA VAL A 96 -14.72 14.31 -3.98
C VAL A 96 -14.89 13.79 -5.41
N PRO A 97 -14.38 14.47 -6.43
CA PRO A 97 -14.42 13.97 -7.81
C PRO A 97 -13.69 12.65 -7.96
N PHE A 98 -14.27 11.68 -8.69
CA PHE A 98 -13.59 10.41 -9.00
C PHE A 98 -12.24 10.61 -9.68
N LEU A 99 -12.15 11.60 -10.57
CA LEU A 99 -10.92 11.91 -11.31
C LEU A 99 -9.74 12.25 -10.39
N LYS A 100 -10.01 12.78 -9.19
CA LYS A 100 -8.98 13.10 -8.19
C LYS A 100 -8.62 11.90 -7.33
N LEU A 101 -9.43 10.83 -7.30
CA LEU A 101 -9.25 9.72 -6.39
C LEU A 101 -8.40 8.60 -7.00
N GLN A 102 -7.46 8.11 -6.23
CA GLN A 102 -6.68 6.91 -6.52
C GLN A 102 -7.11 5.72 -5.67
N GLU A 103 -7.60 6.00 -4.46
CA GLU A 103 -8.00 4.99 -3.50
C GLU A 103 -8.96 5.57 -2.48
N ILE A 104 -9.88 4.73 -2.00
CA ILE A 104 -10.70 4.97 -0.82
C ILE A 104 -10.27 3.98 0.25
N VAL A 105 -9.97 4.45 1.46
CA VAL A 105 -9.65 3.63 2.62
C VAL A 105 -10.74 3.80 3.67
N VAL A 106 -11.45 2.74 3.97
CA VAL A 106 -12.47 2.69 5.02
C VAL A 106 -11.83 2.15 6.30
N GLY A 107 -11.56 3.02 7.27
CA GLY A 107 -10.82 2.71 8.50
C GLY A 107 -11.67 2.26 9.67
N SER A 108 -12.99 2.11 9.50
CA SER A 108 -13.91 1.71 10.57
C SER A 108 -14.99 0.76 10.06
N ARG A 109 -15.63 0.03 11.01
CA ARG A 109 -16.83 -0.74 10.73
C ARG A 109 -18.07 0.17 10.78
N GLY A 110 -19.21 -0.33 10.24
CA GLY A 110 -20.48 0.40 10.24
C GLY A 110 -20.58 1.48 9.16
N VAL A 111 -19.72 1.43 8.15
CA VAL A 111 -19.78 2.26 6.95
C VAL A 111 -20.52 1.50 5.85
N SER A 112 -21.53 2.12 5.26
CA SER A 112 -22.27 1.57 4.12
C SER A 112 -21.76 2.15 2.80
N LEU A 113 -21.82 1.37 1.72
CA LEU A 113 -21.46 1.79 0.37
C LEU A 113 -22.60 1.49 -0.58
N SER A 114 -22.91 2.41 -1.49
CA SER A 114 -23.90 2.16 -2.54
C SER A 114 -23.32 1.33 -3.67
N THR A 115 -24.15 0.49 -4.31
CA THR A 115 -23.74 -0.31 -5.49
C THR A 115 -23.29 0.56 -6.65
N ASP A 116 -23.90 1.74 -6.85
CA ASP A 116 -23.48 2.69 -7.88
C ASP A 116 -22.07 3.23 -7.67
N LEU A 117 -21.67 3.38 -6.40
CA LEU A 117 -20.29 3.74 -6.05
C LEU A 117 -19.34 2.58 -6.36
N LEU A 118 -19.72 1.35 -6.00
CA LEU A 118 -18.91 0.16 -6.24
C LEU A 118 -18.68 -0.06 -7.74
N ASP A 119 -19.75 0.05 -8.54
CA ASP A 119 -19.70 -0.06 -9.99
C ASP A 119 -18.76 1.01 -10.60
N ALA A 120 -19.00 2.27 -10.27
CA ALA A 120 -18.17 3.38 -10.74
C ALA A 120 -16.69 3.25 -10.31
N ALA A 121 -16.42 2.73 -9.13
CA ALA A 121 -15.06 2.47 -8.65
C ALA A 121 -14.39 1.36 -9.48
N CYS A 122 -15.11 0.26 -9.76
CA CYS A 122 -14.59 -0.83 -10.58
C CYS A 122 -14.31 -0.39 -12.01
N GLU A 123 -15.21 0.35 -12.66
CA GLU A 123 -15.01 0.87 -14.01
C GLU A 123 -13.76 1.75 -14.15
N ARG A 124 -13.48 2.55 -13.12
CA ARG A 124 -12.34 3.50 -13.09
C ARG A 124 -11.07 2.90 -12.52
N GLY A 125 -11.09 1.61 -12.12
CA GLY A 125 -9.96 0.98 -11.44
C GLY A 125 -9.65 1.60 -10.08
N LEU A 126 -10.61 2.32 -9.48
CA LEU A 126 -10.50 2.90 -8.16
C LEU A 126 -10.61 1.78 -7.11
N ARG A 127 -9.59 1.64 -6.30
CA ARG A 127 -9.53 0.62 -5.24
C ARG A 127 -10.22 1.12 -3.98
N ILE A 128 -10.98 0.23 -3.30
CA ILE A 128 -11.54 0.50 -1.98
C ILE A 128 -10.99 -0.54 -1.00
N ALA A 129 -10.23 -0.10 -0.01
CA ALA A 129 -9.67 -0.94 1.04
C ALA A 129 -10.43 -0.78 2.35
N PHE A 130 -10.68 -1.88 3.05
CA PHE A 130 -11.41 -1.91 4.31
C PHE A 130 -10.49 -2.40 5.43
N LEU A 131 -10.36 -1.60 6.49
CA LEU A 131 -9.53 -1.89 7.64
C LEU A 131 -10.37 -2.11 8.90
N THR A 132 -9.92 -3.02 9.77
CA THR A 132 -10.45 -3.12 11.14
C THR A 132 -9.97 -1.93 11.98
N GLY A 133 -10.55 -1.73 13.17
CA GLY A 133 -10.06 -0.73 14.14
C GLY A 133 -8.59 -0.92 14.56
N SER A 134 -8.03 -2.14 14.41
CA SER A 134 -6.61 -2.42 14.61
C SER A 134 -5.74 -2.17 13.37
N GLY A 135 -6.33 -1.65 12.29
CA GLY A 135 -5.64 -1.41 11.01
C GLY A 135 -5.49 -2.65 10.13
N LYS A 136 -5.97 -3.82 10.55
CA LYS A 136 -5.86 -5.05 9.75
C LYS A 136 -6.81 -4.96 8.54
N PRO A 137 -6.32 -5.09 7.29
CA PRO A 137 -7.19 -5.17 6.13
C PRO A 137 -8.02 -6.47 6.18
N TYR A 138 -9.33 -6.36 5.94
CA TYR A 138 -10.23 -7.51 5.91
C TYR A 138 -11.00 -7.65 4.59
N ALA A 139 -11.07 -6.59 3.78
CA ALA A 139 -11.64 -6.65 2.44
C ALA A 139 -10.94 -5.65 1.52
N LEU A 140 -10.93 -5.98 0.24
CA LEU A 140 -10.42 -5.13 -0.82
C LEU A 140 -11.34 -5.26 -2.03
N LEU A 141 -11.93 -4.14 -2.46
CA LEU A 141 -12.63 -4.06 -3.74
C LEU A 141 -11.65 -3.66 -4.82
N THR A 142 -11.60 -4.45 -5.88
CA THR A 142 -10.82 -4.17 -7.10
C THR A 142 -11.66 -4.48 -8.33
N SER A 143 -11.29 -3.90 -9.48
CA SER A 143 -11.95 -4.20 -10.74
C SER A 143 -11.74 -5.67 -11.14
N PRO A 144 -12.79 -6.39 -11.59
CA PRO A 144 -12.65 -7.74 -12.13
C PRO A 144 -11.90 -7.77 -13.46
N TYR A 145 -11.77 -6.62 -14.11
CA TYR A 145 -11.07 -6.46 -15.40
C TYR A 145 -9.55 -6.26 -15.27
N LEU A 146 -8.98 -6.40 -14.06
CA LEU A 146 -7.53 -6.44 -13.88
C LEU A 146 -6.98 -7.69 -14.55
N THR A 147 -6.41 -7.50 -15.72
CA THR A 147 -6.01 -8.55 -16.66
C THR A 147 -4.51 -8.86 -16.61
N ALA A 148 -4.08 -9.87 -17.35
CA ALA A 148 -2.70 -10.32 -17.55
C ALA A 148 -2.10 -11.16 -16.41
N THR A 149 -2.81 -12.18 -15.95
CA THR A 149 -2.46 -12.80 -14.68
C THR A 149 -2.19 -14.28 -14.74
N VAL A 150 -2.75 -15.02 -15.70
CA VAL A 150 -2.65 -16.49 -15.72
C VAL A 150 -1.20 -16.94 -15.87
N GLU A 151 -0.45 -16.41 -16.81
CA GLU A 151 0.96 -16.78 -17.02
C GLU A 151 1.83 -16.34 -15.84
N THR A 152 1.58 -15.13 -15.31
CA THR A 152 2.30 -14.62 -14.13
C THR A 152 2.08 -15.50 -12.92
N ARG A 153 0.84 -15.94 -12.66
CA ARG A 153 0.51 -16.84 -11.55
C ARG A 153 1.11 -18.24 -11.76
N LYS A 154 1.01 -18.80 -12.96
CA LYS A 154 1.66 -20.07 -13.28
C LYS A 154 3.17 -19.99 -13.03
N ALA A 155 3.82 -18.93 -13.51
CA ALA A 155 5.25 -18.70 -13.29
C ALA A 155 5.58 -18.48 -11.80
N GLN A 156 4.71 -17.80 -11.05
CA GLN A 156 4.88 -17.62 -9.61
C GLN A 156 4.85 -18.97 -8.87
N PHE A 157 3.87 -19.82 -9.15
CA PHE A 157 3.79 -21.14 -8.52
C PHE A 157 5.02 -22.01 -8.89
N ALA A 158 5.43 -22.01 -10.15
CA ALA A 158 6.63 -22.73 -10.59
C ALA A 158 7.92 -22.19 -9.92
N ALA A 159 7.96 -20.88 -9.64
CA ALA A 159 9.11 -20.27 -8.98
C ALA A 159 9.28 -20.72 -7.52
N LEU A 160 8.23 -21.19 -6.83
CA LEU A 160 8.34 -21.68 -5.45
C LEU A 160 9.33 -22.85 -5.33
N ASP A 161 9.41 -23.70 -6.34
CA ASP A 161 10.27 -24.88 -6.40
C ASP A 161 11.49 -24.66 -7.30
N SER A 162 12.03 -23.44 -7.31
CA SER A 162 13.16 -23.08 -8.16
C SER A 162 14.09 -22.07 -7.49
N GLU A 163 15.29 -21.91 -8.09
CA GLU A 163 16.26 -20.88 -7.66
C GLU A 163 15.72 -19.45 -7.77
N VAL A 164 14.77 -19.19 -8.68
CA VAL A 164 14.12 -17.89 -8.80
C VAL A 164 13.39 -17.53 -7.51
N GLY A 165 12.60 -18.46 -6.97
CA GLY A 165 11.89 -18.26 -5.70
C GLY A 165 12.84 -18.12 -4.51
N VAL A 166 13.90 -18.95 -4.46
CA VAL A 166 14.96 -18.84 -3.44
C VAL A 166 15.62 -17.44 -3.50
N THR A 167 15.93 -16.96 -4.70
CA THR A 167 16.50 -15.63 -4.91
C THR A 167 15.56 -14.53 -4.46
N ILE A 168 14.26 -14.63 -4.73
CA ILE A 168 13.27 -13.67 -4.25
C ILE A 168 13.21 -13.71 -2.72
N ALA A 169 13.09 -14.87 -2.11
CA ALA A 169 13.01 -15.02 -0.65
C ALA A 169 14.22 -14.43 0.08
N ARG A 170 15.45 -14.82 -0.33
CA ARG A 170 16.67 -14.30 0.30
C ARG A 170 16.87 -12.79 0.12
N THR A 171 16.47 -12.24 -1.02
CA THR A 171 16.60 -10.81 -1.26
C THR A 171 15.54 -9.99 -0.53
N LEU A 172 14.34 -10.51 -0.31
CA LEU A 172 13.31 -9.89 0.54
C LEU A 172 13.81 -9.76 1.99
N VAL A 173 14.32 -10.86 2.56
CA VAL A 173 14.93 -10.83 3.91
C VAL A 173 16.08 -9.83 3.96
N ALA A 174 17.00 -9.90 2.99
CA ALA A 174 18.13 -8.97 2.93
C ALA A 174 17.69 -7.50 2.81
N GLY A 175 16.62 -7.21 2.07
CA GLY A 175 16.02 -5.90 1.95
C GLY A 175 15.51 -5.37 3.29
N LYS A 176 14.75 -6.19 4.02
CA LYS A 176 14.28 -5.89 5.37
C LYS A 176 15.46 -5.58 6.32
N LEU A 177 16.44 -6.47 6.39
CA LEU A 177 17.60 -6.31 7.26
C LEU A 177 18.40 -5.05 6.92
N ARG A 178 18.53 -4.73 5.62
CA ARG A 178 19.15 -3.47 5.19
C ARG A 178 18.40 -2.25 5.71
N ASN A 179 17.08 -2.26 5.66
CA ASN A 179 16.27 -1.14 6.11
C ASN A 179 16.31 -1.02 7.64
N GLN A 180 16.34 -2.12 8.38
CA GLN A 180 16.57 -2.12 9.84
C GLN A 180 17.95 -1.51 10.16
N GLU A 181 19.04 -2.00 9.54
CA GLU A 181 20.40 -1.44 9.69
C GLU A 181 20.41 0.07 9.45
N LYS A 182 19.81 0.50 8.35
CA LYS A 182 19.81 1.93 7.97
C LYS A 182 18.99 2.78 8.93
N LEU A 183 17.84 2.32 9.39
CA LEU A 183 17.01 3.09 10.31
C LEU A 183 17.68 3.25 11.69
N LEU A 184 18.34 2.21 12.20
CA LEU A 184 19.16 2.34 13.42
C LEU A 184 20.27 3.36 13.25
N ARG A 185 21.00 3.34 12.12
CA ARG A 185 22.03 4.34 11.79
C ARG A 185 21.47 5.76 11.63
N TYR A 186 20.27 5.89 11.09
CA TYR A 186 19.61 7.20 10.98
C TYR A 186 19.36 7.80 12.37
N PHE A 187 18.77 7.03 13.27
CA PHE A 187 18.49 7.49 14.64
C PHE A 187 19.72 7.60 15.53
N SER A 188 20.83 6.94 15.19
CA SER A 188 22.09 7.08 15.93
C SER A 188 22.72 8.46 15.79
N ARG A 189 22.41 9.21 14.70
CA ARG A 189 22.97 10.55 14.45
C ARG A 189 22.61 11.60 15.52
N THR A 190 21.56 11.35 16.29
CA THR A 190 21.06 12.26 17.34
C THR A 190 21.17 11.63 18.74
N ARG A 191 22.04 10.67 18.91
CA ARG A 191 22.26 9.95 20.17
C ARG A 191 23.76 9.98 20.53
N ASP A 192 24.04 9.81 21.81
CA ASP A 192 25.37 9.78 22.39
C ASP A 192 25.54 8.60 23.36
N GLY A 193 26.71 8.45 23.95
CA GLY A 193 27.03 7.48 24.96
C GLY A 193 26.67 6.03 24.62
N GLU A 194 26.11 5.34 25.59
CA GLU A 194 25.73 3.92 25.44
C GLU A 194 24.62 3.70 24.40
N ARG A 195 23.67 4.64 24.26
CA ARG A 195 22.59 4.55 23.28
C ARG A 195 23.14 4.59 21.85
N LEU A 196 24.08 5.48 21.56
CA LEU A 196 24.76 5.52 20.28
C LEU A 196 25.52 4.21 20.00
N THR A 197 26.29 3.75 20.98
CA THR A 197 27.11 2.52 20.86
C THR A 197 26.22 1.29 20.62
N GLY A 198 25.09 1.17 21.34
CA GLY A 198 24.13 0.10 21.19
C GLY A 198 23.53 0.05 19.77
N LEU A 199 23.05 1.21 19.27
CA LEU A 199 22.49 1.33 17.92
C LEU A 199 23.49 0.94 16.83
N LEU A 200 24.76 1.38 16.93
CA LEU A 200 25.79 1.06 15.95
C LEU A 200 26.20 -0.40 15.98
N LYS A 201 26.33 -1.00 17.19
CA LYS A 201 26.62 -2.43 17.35
C LYS A 201 25.49 -3.29 16.74
N ALA A 202 24.23 -2.99 17.05
CA ALA A 202 23.08 -3.70 16.50
C ALA A 202 23.02 -3.54 14.96
N ALA A 203 23.20 -2.35 14.44
CA ALA A 203 23.26 -2.09 12.99
C ALA A 203 24.35 -2.93 12.30
N GLN A 204 25.54 -3.02 12.90
CA GLN A 204 26.64 -3.82 12.37
C GLN A 204 26.33 -5.32 12.42
N ALA A 205 25.75 -5.82 13.51
CA ALA A 205 25.32 -7.23 13.63
C ALA A 205 24.25 -7.59 12.59
N ILE A 206 23.24 -6.74 12.41
CA ILE A 206 22.19 -6.91 11.38
C ILE A 206 22.81 -6.93 9.97
N ARG A 207 23.82 -6.10 9.71
CA ARG A 207 24.55 -6.11 8.43
C ARG A 207 25.24 -7.45 8.18
N VAL A 208 25.80 -8.09 9.20
CA VAL A 208 26.39 -9.43 9.08
C VAL A 208 25.32 -10.48 8.77
N LEU A 209 24.19 -10.44 9.48
CA LEU A 209 23.05 -11.34 9.21
C LEU A 209 22.48 -11.16 7.80
N ARG A 210 22.44 -9.93 7.28
CA ARG A 210 22.05 -9.65 5.90
C ARG A 210 22.96 -10.32 4.88
N LYS A 211 24.30 -10.31 5.10
CA LYS A 211 25.24 -11.01 4.22
C LYS A 211 25.00 -12.53 4.26
N LYS A 212 24.75 -13.08 5.45
CA LYS A 212 24.39 -14.50 5.60
C LYS A 212 23.11 -14.84 4.85
N ALA A 213 22.06 -13.99 4.94
CA ALA A 213 20.80 -14.22 4.23
C ALA A 213 20.98 -14.24 2.70
N LEU A 214 21.83 -13.36 2.14
CA LEU A 214 22.14 -13.34 0.71
C LEU A 214 22.93 -14.56 0.24
N ALA A 215 23.67 -15.21 1.12
CA ALA A 215 24.46 -16.41 0.84
C ALA A 215 23.68 -17.73 1.02
N VAL A 216 22.37 -17.66 1.39
CA VAL A 216 21.55 -18.86 1.53
C VAL A 216 21.25 -19.43 0.14
N GLU A 217 21.53 -20.70 -0.04
CA GLU A 217 21.29 -21.48 -1.25
C GLU A 217 20.38 -22.66 -0.96
N GLY A 218 19.64 -23.12 -1.97
CA GLY A 218 18.75 -24.27 -1.86
C GLY A 218 17.94 -24.49 -3.13
N ALA A 219 17.35 -25.68 -3.26
CA ALA A 219 16.60 -26.07 -4.45
C ALA A 219 15.19 -25.46 -4.51
N SER A 220 14.62 -25.05 -3.39
CA SER A 220 13.26 -24.51 -3.30
C SER A 220 13.12 -23.51 -2.16
N THR A 221 12.04 -22.72 -2.19
CA THR A 221 11.71 -21.80 -1.10
C THR A 221 11.48 -22.55 0.22
N MET A 222 10.90 -23.72 0.17
CA MET A 222 10.67 -24.55 1.35
C MET A 222 11.97 -24.96 2.02
N ALA A 223 13.00 -25.31 1.25
CA ALA A 223 14.31 -25.72 1.77
C ALA A 223 15.05 -24.58 2.51
N VAL A 224 14.89 -23.35 2.09
CA VAL A 224 15.63 -22.19 2.65
C VAL A 224 14.84 -21.37 3.67
N ARG A 225 13.54 -21.55 3.72
CA ARG A 225 12.60 -20.74 4.55
C ARG A 225 13.00 -20.74 6.02
N GLY A 226 13.25 -21.88 6.61
CA GLY A 226 13.62 -21.99 8.03
C GLY A 226 14.87 -21.19 8.38
N THR A 227 15.92 -21.31 7.56
CA THR A 227 17.17 -20.56 7.72
C THR A 227 16.95 -19.05 7.58
N LEU A 228 16.23 -18.62 6.54
CA LEU A 228 15.95 -17.21 6.28
C LEU A 228 15.11 -16.56 7.40
N MET A 229 14.06 -17.25 7.87
CA MET A 229 13.24 -16.78 8.99
C MET A 229 14.02 -16.76 10.31
N GLY A 230 14.94 -17.70 10.53
CA GLY A 230 15.83 -17.70 11.68
C GLY A 230 16.75 -16.47 11.70
N LEU A 231 17.36 -16.15 10.57
CA LEU A 231 18.22 -14.95 10.43
C LEU A 231 17.41 -13.66 10.62
N GLU A 232 16.21 -13.61 10.04
CA GLU A 232 15.28 -12.50 10.18
C GLU A 232 14.83 -12.31 11.63
N GLY A 233 14.49 -13.39 12.33
CA GLY A 233 14.06 -13.35 13.72
C GLY A 233 15.16 -12.86 14.68
N VAL A 234 16.42 -13.29 14.46
CA VAL A 234 17.57 -12.79 15.24
C VAL A 234 17.77 -11.30 15.01
N ALA A 235 17.75 -10.85 13.75
CA ALA A 235 17.87 -9.44 13.40
C ALA A 235 16.71 -8.61 13.99
N GLY A 236 15.50 -9.14 13.92
CA GLY A 236 14.31 -8.51 14.49
C GLY A 236 14.42 -8.29 16.00
N ARG A 237 14.91 -9.27 16.74
CA ARG A 237 15.14 -9.15 18.18
C ARG A 237 16.13 -8.00 18.48
N MET A 238 17.30 -8.02 17.84
CA MET A 238 18.31 -6.97 18.00
C MET A 238 17.75 -5.58 17.65
N TYR A 239 16.94 -5.49 16.60
CA TYR A 239 16.32 -4.25 16.17
C TYR A 239 15.33 -3.70 17.22
N TRP A 240 14.43 -4.55 17.74
CA TRP A 240 13.41 -4.12 18.70
C TRP A 240 13.97 -3.81 20.09
N GLU A 241 15.02 -4.51 20.52
CA GLU A 241 15.77 -4.19 21.75
C GLU A 241 16.32 -2.76 21.72
N GLN A 242 16.80 -2.29 20.57
CA GLN A 242 17.29 -0.91 20.47
C GLN A 242 16.17 0.12 20.61
N TRP A 243 14.99 -0.17 20.08
CA TRP A 243 13.85 0.73 20.24
C TRP A 243 13.36 0.78 21.69
N ALA A 244 13.33 -0.32 22.41
CA ALA A 244 13.02 -0.35 23.83
C ALA A 244 14.01 0.51 24.65
N ASN A 245 15.30 0.49 24.28
CA ASN A 245 16.34 1.24 24.99
C ASN A 245 16.36 2.75 24.68
N ILE A 246 15.83 3.21 23.57
CA ILE A 246 15.92 4.63 23.14
C ILE A 246 14.60 5.40 23.25
N LEU A 247 13.47 4.71 23.34
CA LEU A 247 12.18 5.35 23.57
C LEU A 247 12.06 5.76 25.06
N PRO A 248 11.33 6.84 25.36
CA PRO A 248 11.05 7.23 26.75
C PRO A 248 10.27 6.17 27.49
N ASP A 249 10.63 5.90 28.76
CA ASP A 249 9.94 4.93 29.63
C ASP A 249 8.44 5.22 29.78
N THR A 250 8.04 6.49 29.66
CA THR A 250 6.62 6.93 29.69
C THR A 250 5.77 6.37 28.54
N LEU A 251 6.39 5.71 27.54
CA LEU A 251 5.68 5.01 26.47
C LEU A 251 5.44 3.53 26.75
N GLU A 252 6.00 3.01 27.87
CA GLU A 252 5.83 1.62 28.33
C GLU A 252 6.12 0.57 27.24
N PHE A 253 7.07 0.89 26.36
CA PHE A 253 7.47 0.01 25.26
C PHE A 253 8.65 -0.85 25.66
N ASP A 254 8.40 -2.11 25.96
CA ASP A 254 9.41 -3.12 26.34
C ASP A 254 9.83 -4.03 25.17
N GLY A 255 9.35 -3.75 23.96
CA GLY A 255 9.63 -4.51 22.74
C GLY A 255 8.39 -4.78 21.88
N ARG A 256 8.60 -5.48 20.79
CA ARG A 256 7.55 -5.76 19.81
C ARG A 256 6.61 -6.87 20.25
N LYS A 257 5.34 -6.53 20.44
CA LYS A 257 4.24 -7.46 20.75
C LYS A 257 3.29 -7.55 19.55
N HIS A 258 3.03 -8.77 19.08
CA HIS A 258 2.14 -9.01 17.94
C HIS A 258 0.71 -9.35 18.36
N LEU A 259 0.52 -9.87 19.56
CA LEU A 259 -0.75 -10.36 20.09
C LEU A 259 -0.99 -9.81 21.50
N GLY A 260 -2.27 -9.63 21.84
CA GLY A 260 -2.70 -9.16 23.15
C GLY A 260 -2.85 -7.64 23.26
N PRO A 261 -3.22 -7.13 24.46
CA PRO A 261 -3.29 -5.71 24.73
C PRO A 261 -1.93 -5.08 24.46
N ALA A 262 -1.92 -4.11 23.55
CA ALA A 262 -0.70 -3.45 23.16
C ALA A 262 -0.60 -2.12 23.89
N ASP A 263 0.61 -1.75 24.28
CA ASP A 263 0.93 -0.35 24.56
C ASP A 263 0.67 0.53 23.32
N GLY A 264 0.62 1.84 23.50
CA GLY A 264 0.32 2.76 22.42
C GLY A 264 1.30 2.67 21.24
N VAL A 265 2.56 2.30 21.48
CA VAL A 265 3.59 2.14 20.43
C VAL A 265 3.28 0.90 19.60
N ASN A 266 3.06 -0.25 20.23
CA ASN A 266 2.70 -1.49 19.54
C ASN A 266 1.38 -1.37 18.79
N ALA A 267 0.37 -0.71 19.37
CA ALA A 267 -0.90 -0.44 18.72
C ALA A 267 -0.71 0.45 17.48
N SER A 268 0.15 1.49 17.55
CA SER A 268 0.49 2.36 16.43
C SER A 268 1.20 1.60 15.31
N LEU A 269 2.17 0.74 15.66
CA LEU A 269 2.86 -0.11 14.68
C LEU A 269 1.90 -1.09 14.01
N ASN A 270 1.02 -1.76 14.78
CA ASN A 270 0.02 -2.68 14.23
C ASN A 270 -0.90 -1.99 13.23
N TYR A 271 -1.43 -0.82 13.61
CA TYR A 271 -2.32 -0.03 12.76
C TYR A 271 -1.62 0.45 11.49
N GLY A 272 -0.42 1.00 11.63
CA GLY A 272 0.39 1.45 10.48
C GLY A 272 0.78 0.32 9.53
N TYR A 273 1.14 -0.87 10.05
CA TYR A 273 1.41 -2.04 9.22
C TYR A 273 0.15 -2.54 8.50
N GLY A 274 -1.04 -2.40 9.10
CA GLY A 274 -2.28 -2.71 8.43
C GLY A 274 -2.52 -1.83 7.21
N ILE A 275 -2.34 -0.51 7.34
CA ILE A 275 -2.42 0.43 6.23
C ILE A 275 -1.41 0.05 5.13
N LEU A 276 -0.15 -0.17 5.48
CA LEU A 276 0.89 -0.56 4.53
C LEU A 276 0.54 -1.88 3.82
N THR A 277 0.06 -2.89 4.57
CA THR A 277 -0.33 -4.18 4.01
C THR A 277 -1.45 -4.05 2.99
N SER A 278 -2.43 -3.19 3.23
CA SER A 278 -3.50 -2.91 2.27
C SER A 278 -2.94 -2.36 0.95
N HIS A 279 -2.00 -1.42 1.01
CA HIS A 279 -1.34 -0.86 -0.18
C HIS A 279 -0.54 -1.90 -0.96
N VAL A 280 0.27 -2.70 -0.25
CA VAL A 280 1.09 -3.75 -0.87
C VAL A 280 0.21 -4.85 -1.47
N TRP A 281 -0.85 -5.25 -0.78
CA TRP A 281 -1.81 -6.24 -1.30
C TRP A 281 -2.41 -5.78 -2.63
N GLY A 282 -2.90 -4.53 -2.69
CA GLY A 282 -3.41 -3.98 -3.93
C GLY A 282 -2.35 -3.94 -5.04
N ALA A 283 -1.10 -3.61 -4.71
CA ALA A 283 0.00 -3.61 -5.68
C ALA A 283 0.30 -5.02 -6.22
N VAL A 284 0.26 -6.04 -5.35
CA VAL A 284 0.42 -7.46 -5.72
C VAL A 284 -0.67 -7.87 -6.71
N MET A 285 -1.94 -7.58 -6.40
CA MET A 285 -3.05 -7.88 -7.28
C MET A 285 -2.95 -7.15 -8.63
N ASN A 286 -2.62 -5.86 -8.60
CA ASN A 286 -2.43 -5.05 -9.81
C ASN A 286 -1.22 -5.49 -10.67
N ALA A 287 -0.28 -6.25 -10.08
CA ALA A 287 0.83 -6.87 -10.81
C ALA A 287 0.48 -8.24 -11.39
N GLY A 288 -0.73 -8.75 -11.17
CA GLY A 288 -1.20 -10.05 -11.61
C GLY A 288 -0.65 -11.24 -10.83
N LEU A 289 -0.10 -11.00 -9.65
CA LEU A 289 0.43 -12.01 -8.75
C LEU A 289 -0.69 -12.58 -7.84
N GLU A 290 -0.49 -13.81 -7.37
CA GLU A 290 -1.35 -14.44 -6.37
C GLU A 290 -0.93 -14.00 -4.96
N PRO A 291 -1.75 -13.26 -4.22
CA PRO A 291 -1.34 -12.71 -2.92
C PRO A 291 -1.14 -13.77 -1.83
N PHE A 292 -1.70 -14.96 -1.99
CA PHE A 292 -1.65 -16.03 -1.00
C PHE A 292 -0.49 -17.01 -1.19
N ALA A 293 0.24 -16.93 -2.31
CA ALA A 293 1.39 -17.79 -2.61
C ALA A 293 2.71 -17.02 -2.37
N GLY A 294 3.26 -17.13 -1.16
CA GLY A 294 4.46 -16.44 -0.71
C GLY A 294 5.75 -17.24 -0.89
N PHE A 295 6.88 -16.54 -1.04
CA PHE A 295 8.21 -17.13 -1.14
C PHE A 295 8.86 -17.37 0.23
N LEU A 296 8.50 -16.55 1.23
CA LEU A 296 9.07 -16.60 2.59
C LEU A 296 8.04 -17.04 3.64
N HIS A 297 6.90 -16.37 3.73
CA HIS A 297 5.86 -16.75 4.67
C HIS A 297 5.14 -18.03 4.21
N THR A 298 4.82 -18.88 5.19
CA THR A 298 4.08 -20.13 4.92
C THR A 298 2.65 -19.84 4.50
N ASP A 299 2.19 -20.54 3.48
CA ASP A 299 0.81 -20.48 3.02
C ASP A 299 -0.11 -21.05 4.10
N ARG A 300 -1.10 -20.27 4.46
CA ARG A 300 -2.18 -20.63 5.40
C ARG A 300 -3.47 -20.02 4.89
N SER A 301 -4.58 -20.73 5.05
CA SER A 301 -5.89 -20.21 4.68
C SER A 301 -6.13 -18.81 5.26
N GLY A 302 -6.53 -17.87 4.43
CA GLY A 302 -6.80 -16.48 4.80
C GLY A 302 -5.56 -15.61 5.09
N LYS A 303 -4.33 -16.12 4.89
CA LYS A 303 -3.10 -15.35 5.09
C LYS A 303 -2.47 -14.98 3.75
N PRO A 304 -2.43 -13.69 3.36
CA PRO A 304 -1.87 -13.25 2.08
C PRO A 304 -0.33 -13.26 2.11
N SER A 305 0.25 -14.46 2.01
CA SER A 305 1.69 -14.74 2.25
C SER A 305 2.60 -13.88 1.39
N LEU A 306 2.31 -13.71 0.08
CA LEU A 306 3.13 -12.87 -0.80
C LEU A 306 3.00 -11.37 -0.46
N ALA A 307 1.79 -10.92 -0.12
CA ALA A 307 1.64 -9.53 0.30
C ALA A 307 2.46 -9.25 1.57
N LEU A 308 2.46 -10.18 2.53
CA LEU A 308 3.30 -10.10 3.74
C LEU A 308 4.79 -10.15 3.42
N ASP A 309 5.22 -10.97 2.46
CA ASP A 309 6.61 -11.02 2.00
C ASP A 309 7.07 -9.66 1.47
N LEU A 310 6.29 -9.03 0.59
CA LEU A 310 6.62 -7.74 0.00
C LEU A 310 6.47 -6.56 1.00
N VAL A 311 5.60 -6.67 2.00
CA VAL A 311 5.48 -5.67 3.08
C VAL A 311 6.79 -5.51 3.85
N GLU A 312 7.56 -6.59 4.02
CA GLU A 312 8.81 -6.57 4.79
C GLU A 312 9.83 -5.55 4.26
N GLU A 313 9.82 -5.32 2.94
CA GLU A 313 10.68 -4.33 2.29
C GLU A 313 10.34 -2.88 2.69
N PHE A 314 9.08 -2.62 3.07
CA PHE A 314 8.56 -1.27 3.30
C PHE A 314 8.26 -0.95 4.76
N ARG A 315 8.32 -1.91 5.68
CA ARG A 315 7.99 -1.70 7.10
C ARG A 315 8.79 -0.56 7.71
N GLN A 316 10.12 -0.66 7.68
CA GLN A 316 10.99 0.30 8.32
C GLN A 316 10.92 1.69 7.67
N PRO A 317 10.99 1.81 6.33
CA PRO A 317 10.98 3.13 5.69
C PRO A 317 9.62 3.82 5.71
N VAL A 318 8.53 3.09 5.83
CA VAL A 318 7.18 3.68 5.80
C VAL A 318 6.63 3.83 7.21
N VAL A 319 6.50 2.74 7.94
CA VAL A 319 5.80 2.73 9.24
C VAL A 319 6.73 3.07 10.39
N ASP A 320 7.82 2.32 10.56
CA ASP A 320 8.70 2.50 11.73
C ASP A 320 9.28 3.91 11.76
N ARG A 321 9.76 4.41 10.62
CA ARG A 321 10.28 5.79 10.52
C ARG A 321 9.24 6.84 10.86
N ALA A 322 7.99 6.68 10.38
CA ALA A 322 6.93 7.63 10.64
C ALA A 322 6.55 7.65 12.14
N ILE A 323 6.35 6.47 12.72
CA ILE A 323 5.94 6.32 14.12
C ILE A 323 7.07 6.74 15.07
N PHE A 324 8.27 6.20 14.93
CA PHE A 324 9.39 6.56 15.82
C PHE A 324 9.80 8.03 15.68
N GLY A 325 9.71 8.61 14.46
CA GLY A 325 9.89 10.03 14.27
C GLY A 325 8.86 10.88 14.99
N TRP A 326 7.62 10.42 15.09
CA TRP A 326 6.56 11.07 15.85
C TRP A 326 6.80 10.95 17.36
N LEU A 327 7.07 9.74 17.86
CA LEU A 327 7.34 9.50 19.26
C LEU A 327 8.56 10.29 19.77
N ALA A 328 9.62 10.40 18.96
CA ALA A 328 10.80 11.18 19.28
C ALA A 328 10.53 12.69 19.41
N ARG A 329 9.47 13.20 18.77
CA ARG A 329 9.00 14.59 18.89
C ARG A 329 7.90 14.78 19.96
N GLY A 330 7.75 13.85 20.88
CA GLY A 330 6.79 13.94 21.97
C GLY A 330 5.41 13.35 21.69
N GLY A 331 5.26 12.61 20.59
CA GLY A 331 4.01 11.87 20.29
C GLY A 331 3.64 10.91 21.44
N ARG A 332 2.36 10.84 21.77
CA ARG A 332 1.81 10.01 22.86
C ARG A 332 0.54 9.30 22.36
N PRO A 333 0.68 8.15 21.69
CA PRO A 333 -0.46 7.35 21.26
C PRO A 333 -1.20 6.81 22.48
N ARG A 334 -2.54 6.88 22.43
CA ARG A 334 -3.42 6.38 23.48
C ARG A 334 -4.16 5.15 22.99
N VAL A 335 -4.40 4.23 23.93
CA VAL A 335 -5.21 3.04 23.69
C VAL A 335 -6.52 3.12 24.48
N GLU A 336 -7.58 2.60 23.90
CA GLU A 336 -8.88 2.48 24.55
C GLU A 336 -8.79 1.43 25.67
N GLN A 337 -9.33 1.74 26.83
CA GLN A 337 -9.34 0.82 27.97
C GLN A 337 -9.98 -0.53 27.60
N GLY A 338 -9.31 -1.62 27.94
CA GLY A 338 -9.80 -2.99 27.76
C GLY A 338 -9.69 -3.55 26.34
N SER A 339 -9.56 -2.71 25.29
CA SER A 339 -9.47 -3.20 23.91
C SER A 339 -8.02 -3.36 23.39
N GLY A 340 -7.07 -2.58 23.92
CA GLY A 340 -5.72 -2.48 23.41
C GLY A 340 -5.63 -1.85 22.01
N LEU A 341 -6.73 -1.25 21.52
CA LEU A 341 -6.79 -0.53 20.26
C LEU A 341 -6.47 0.94 20.48
N LEU A 342 -5.95 1.61 19.46
CA LEU A 342 -5.78 3.06 19.49
C LEU A 342 -7.13 3.76 19.63
N ASP A 343 -7.17 4.86 20.38
CA ASP A 343 -8.31 5.77 20.39
C ASP A 343 -8.48 6.46 19.02
N GLY A 344 -9.61 7.15 18.81
CA GLY A 344 -9.93 7.79 17.54
C GLY A 344 -8.84 8.76 17.08
N ALA A 345 -8.43 9.67 17.96
CA ALA A 345 -7.43 10.69 17.65
C ALA A 345 -6.06 10.09 17.32
N SER A 346 -5.63 9.06 18.07
CA SER A 346 -4.36 8.36 17.79
C SER A 346 -4.42 7.57 16.49
N ARG A 347 -5.56 6.98 16.12
CA ARG A 347 -5.76 6.31 14.82
C ARG A 347 -5.60 7.28 13.66
N GLU A 348 -6.24 8.44 13.74
CA GLU A 348 -6.16 9.47 12.71
C GLU A 348 -4.72 9.98 12.55
N GLU A 349 -4.04 10.25 13.66
CA GLU A 349 -2.66 10.72 13.65
C GLU A 349 -1.70 9.70 13.03
N VAL A 350 -1.83 8.42 13.40
CA VAL A 350 -1.02 7.34 12.81
C VAL A 350 -1.33 7.17 11.33
N ALA A 351 -2.62 7.19 10.95
CA ALA A 351 -3.03 7.09 9.56
C ALA A 351 -2.44 8.23 8.74
N ALA A 352 -2.61 9.48 9.18
CA ALA A 352 -2.10 10.66 8.51
C ALA A 352 -0.58 10.57 8.27
N ARG A 353 0.19 10.14 9.28
CA ARG A 353 1.66 10.01 9.17
C ARG A 353 2.09 8.91 8.21
N VAL A 354 1.47 7.75 8.27
CA VAL A 354 1.79 6.63 7.36
C VAL A 354 1.42 6.97 5.93
N LEU A 355 0.24 7.57 5.72
CA LEU A 355 -0.22 7.99 4.40
C LEU A 355 0.63 9.14 3.84
N ALA A 356 1.01 10.12 4.67
CA ALA A 356 1.96 11.16 4.27
C ALA A 356 3.30 10.54 3.84
N ARG A 357 3.80 9.52 4.56
CA ARG A 357 5.05 8.85 4.17
C ARG A 357 4.91 8.06 2.86
N LEU A 358 3.77 7.45 2.59
CA LEU A 358 3.47 6.80 1.30
C LEU A 358 3.42 7.80 0.14
N ASN A 359 3.06 9.05 0.41
CA ASN A 359 3.02 10.13 -0.56
C ASN A 359 4.37 10.84 -0.76
N ASN A 360 5.31 10.70 0.18
CA ASN A 360 6.64 11.27 0.04
C ASN A 360 7.38 10.65 -1.15
N THR A 361 8.19 11.47 -1.82
CA THR A 361 8.99 11.05 -2.96
C THR A 361 10.33 10.47 -2.53
N GLU A 362 10.77 9.46 -3.25
CA GLU A 362 12.08 8.83 -3.17
C GLU A 362 12.67 8.66 -4.56
N HIS A 363 13.99 8.73 -4.67
CA HIS A 363 14.66 8.54 -5.95
C HIS A 363 14.73 7.07 -6.32
N HIS A 364 14.17 6.71 -7.48
CA HIS A 364 14.16 5.34 -8.00
C HIS A 364 14.34 5.33 -9.51
N ARG A 365 15.30 4.52 -10.00
CA ARG A 365 15.57 4.36 -11.46
C ARG A 365 15.77 5.70 -12.20
N GLY A 366 16.50 6.62 -11.59
CA GLY A 366 16.83 7.91 -12.20
C GLY A 366 15.73 8.98 -12.11
N LYS A 367 14.60 8.68 -11.45
CA LYS A 367 13.47 9.61 -11.27
C LYS A 367 12.98 9.63 -9.83
N SER A 368 12.36 10.72 -9.43
CA SER A 368 11.63 10.80 -8.15
C SER A 368 10.24 10.20 -8.32
N HIS A 369 9.87 9.30 -7.40
CA HIS A 369 8.56 8.64 -7.38
C HIS A 369 8.01 8.64 -5.96
N GLN A 370 6.70 8.75 -5.82
CA GLN A 370 6.06 8.53 -4.52
C GLN A 370 6.30 7.09 -4.05
N VAL A 371 6.45 6.90 -2.74
CA VAL A 371 6.69 5.57 -2.16
C VAL A 371 5.60 4.56 -2.56
N ARG A 372 4.33 4.99 -2.62
CA ARG A 372 3.23 4.15 -3.13
C ARG A 372 3.45 3.65 -4.56
N SER A 373 3.97 4.52 -5.43
CA SER A 373 4.30 4.15 -6.81
C SER A 373 5.47 3.18 -6.85
N ILE A 374 6.46 3.34 -5.96
CA ILE A 374 7.57 2.41 -5.81
C ILE A 374 7.06 1.03 -5.36
N ILE A 375 6.12 0.96 -4.42
CA ILE A 375 5.47 -0.30 -4.01
C ILE A 375 4.86 -1.00 -5.23
N GLN A 376 4.12 -0.27 -6.07
CA GLN A 376 3.55 -0.83 -7.29
C GLN A 376 4.64 -1.30 -8.28
N MET A 377 5.72 -0.54 -8.43
CA MET A 377 6.85 -0.92 -9.29
C MET A 377 7.57 -2.16 -8.76
N GLN A 378 7.71 -2.31 -7.44
CA GLN A 378 8.33 -3.50 -6.83
C GLN A 378 7.47 -4.75 -7.01
N ALA A 379 6.14 -4.66 -6.87
CA ALA A 379 5.24 -5.76 -7.19
C ALA A 379 5.34 -6.17 -8.67
N ARG A 380 5.38 -5.20 -9.61
CA ARG A 380 5.63 -5.47 -11.04
C ARG A 380 7.02 -6.06 -11.30
N THR A 381 8.03 -5.64 -10.52
CA THR A 381 9.38 -6.21 -10.61
C THR A 381 9.39 -7.67 -10.15
N CYS A 382 8.63 -8.01 -9.10
CA CYS A 382 8.44 -9.39 -8.66
C CYS A 382 7.74 -10.22 -9.74
N ALA A 383 6.67 -9.72 -10.35
CA ALA A 383 5.98 -10.36 -11.47
C ALA A 383 6.90 -10.62 -12.67
N ALA A 384 7.77 -9.66 -12.99
CA ALA A 384 8.75 -9.81 -14.06
C ALA A 384 9.87 -10.81 -13.69
N ALA A 385 10.22 -10.90 -12.39
CA ALA A 385 11.23 -11.84 -11.91
C ALA A 385 10.75 -13.29 -11.98
N VAL A 386 9.54 -13.59 -11.54
CA VAL A 386 8.97 -14.94 -11.63
C VAL A 386 8.83 -15.42 -13.08
N ARG A 387 8.63 -14.49 -14.03
CA ARG A 387 8.58 -14.77 -15.47
C ARG A 387 9.96 -14.83 -16.14
N GLY A 388 11.06 -14.71 -15.38
CA GLY A 388 12.44 -14.79 -15.90
C GLY A 388 12.95 -13.54 -16.63
N PHE A 389 12.18 -12.43 -16.67
CA PHE A 389 12.59 -11.24 -17.40
C PHE A 389 13.67 -10.42 -16.70
N ARG A 390 13.82 -10.56 -15.37
CA ARG A 390 14.83 -9.88 -14.57
C ARG A 390 15.02 -10.54 -13.21
N THR A 391 16.10 -10.20 -12.53
CA THR A 391 16.29 -10.57 -11.13
C THR A 391 15.55 -9.59 -10.20
N TYR A 392 14.86 -10.11 -9.19
CA TYR A 392 14.25 -9.28 -8.16
C TYR A 392 15.33 -8.61 -7.29
N ARG A 393 15.16 -7.31 -7.05
CA ARG A 393 16.01 -6.52 -6.16
C ARG A 393 15.14 -5.59 -5.33
N PRO A 394 15.26 -5.63 -3.99
CA PRO A 394 14.51 -4.74 -3.11
C PRO A 394 14.85 -3.28 -3.35
N PHE A 395 13.90 -2.39 -3.09
CA PHE A 395 14.12 -0.96 -3.21
C PHE A 395 15.14 -0.47 -2.16
N PRO A 396 16.19 0.23 -2.57
CA PRO A 396 17.22 0.72 -1.65
C PRO A 396 16.84 2.09 -1.09
N PHE A 397 16.11 2.16 0.01
CA PHE A 397 15.91 3.45 0.70
C PHE A 397 17.25 4.11 1.07
N THR A 398 17.35 5.40 0.82
CA THR A 398 18.48 6.25 1.17
C THR A 398 18.04 7.31 2.18
N TRP A 399 18.80 7.48 3.29
CA TRP A 399 18.48 8.37 4.41
C TRP A 399 19.63 9.31 4.70
#